data_af6cbcde64662d269bda2df57dbb6720
#
_entry.id   af6cbcde64662d269bda2df57dbb6720
#
_cell.length_a   1.000
_cell.length_b   1.000
_cell.length_c   1.000
_cell.angle_alpha   90.00
_cell.angle_beta   90.00
_cell.angle_gamma   90.00
#
_symmetry.space_group_name_H-M   'P 1'
#
loop_
_entity.id
_entity.type
_entity.pdbx_description
1 polymer ?
#
loop_
_entity_poly.entity_id
_entity_poly.type
_entity_poly.pdbx_seq_one_letter_code
_entity_poly.pdbx_strand_id
1 'polypeptide(L)'
;GAFRAADSHAPLKACKEAVAVASRRHVFAIAARRFNERIFGEQTSFLRGLIRIARRCGMDGYVFSPLDIDWERRRVKAYVPTARGWKRVRRHFPGVVYDRLWGLAPLKAEACRAALRRLEAEFGVRVFNPDFGDKLAVYAHLSRDPDLAPHLPETLPASAEAIERLGSAYGTVFIKPARGRQGKGIVRAEQTGSGWKAAKTTESGSVAKG
;
A
#
# COMPACT_ATOMS: atom_id res chain seq x y z
N GLY A 1 -27.03 54.00 18.24
CA GLY A 1 -27.00 52.56 18.19
C GLY A 1 -26.49 52.08 16.83
N ALA A 2 -25.23 51.58 16.78
CA ALA A 2 -24.65 51.09 15.54
C ALA A 2 -25.09 49.64 15.31
N PHE A 3 -25.83 49.38 14.24
CA PHE A 3 -26.08 48.03 13.74
C PHE A 3 -24.79 47.47 13.14
N ARG A 4 -24.18 46.46 13.79
CA ARG A 4 -23.14 45.66 13.18
C ARG A 4 -23.79 44.80 12.11
N ALA A 5 -23.37 44.97 10.85
CA ALA A 5 -23.73 44.08 9.78
C ALA A 5 -23.21 42.68 10.08
N ALA A 6 -24.08 41.71 10.24
CA ALA A 6 -23.74 40.30 10.39
C ALA A 6 -23.09 39.79 9.10
N ASP A 7 -21.98 39.09 9.26
CA ASP A 7 -21.18 38.51 8.18
C ASP A 7 -22.03 37.52 7.33
N SER A 8 -22.57 38.01 6.20
CA SER A 8 -23.44 37.25 5.30
C SER A 8 -22.68 36.17 4.46
N HIS A 9 -21.40 35.96 4.73
CA HIS A 9 -20.56 35.04 3.95
C HIS A 9 -20.43 33.59 4.56
N ALA A 10 -20.87 33.39 5.81
CA ALA A 10 -20.75 32.10 6.50
C ALA A 10 -21.56 30.96 5.84
N PRO A 11 -22.82 31.13 5.42
CA PRO A 11 -23.61 30.04 4.85
C PRO A 11 -23.13 29.58 3.47
N LEU A 12 -22.60 30.48 2.65
CA LEU A 12 -22.07 30.16 1.32
C LEU A 12 -20.77 29.36 1.39
N LYS A 13 -19.93 29.62 2.40
CA LYS A 13 -18.68 28.87 2.63
C LYS A 13 -18.97 27.46 3.10
N ALA A 14 -19.87 27.29 4.06
CA ALA A 14 -20.32 25.99 4.54
C ALA A 14 -21.00 25.15 3.44
N CYS A 15 -21.82 25.74 2.60
CA CYS A 15 -22.44 25.08 1.47
C CYS A 15 -21.41 24.63 0.41
N LYS A 16 -20.42 25.47 0.09
CA LYS A 16 -19.32 25.11 -0.81
C LYS A 16 -18.44 24.01 -0.25
N GLU A 17 -18.20 24.00 1.06
CA GLU A 17 -17.45 22.93 1.73
C GLU A 17 -18.24 21.62 1.75
N ALA A 18 -19.52 21.63 2.03
CA ALA A 18 -20.39 20.45 1.99
C ALA A 18 -20.49 19.87 0.58
N VAL A 19 -20.65 20.66 -0.45
CA VAL A 19 -20.65 20.24 -1.86
C VAL A 19 -19.27 19.68 -2.25
N ALA A 20 -18.17 20.32 -1.81
CA ALA A 20 -16.83 19.80 -2.04
C ALA A 20 -16.56 18.47 -1.34
N VAL A 21 -17.09 18.26 -0.15
CA VAL A 21 -17.00 16.97 0.60
C VAL A 21 -17.85 15.90 -0.09
N ALA A 22 -19.08 16.20 -0.51
CA ALA A 22 -19.93 15.27 -1.27
C ALA A 22 -19.28 14.86 -2.61
N SER A 23 -18.71 15.84 -3.33
CA SER A 23 -17.96 15.61 -4.58
C SER A 23 -16.71 14.71 -4.38
N ARG A 24 -16.04 14.79 -3.21
CA ARG A 24 -14.86 13.97 -2.90
C ARG A 24 -15.19 12.48 -2.71
N ARG A 25 -16.40 12.13 -2.26
CA ARG A 25 -16.81 10.74 -2.03
C ARG A 25 -16.75 9.87 -3.28
N HIS A 26 -16.80 10.48 -4.46
CA HIS A 26 -16.73 9.79 -5.74
C HIS A 26 -15.34 9.85 -6.41
N VAL A 27 -14.30 10.27 -5.68
CA VAL A 27 -12.93 10.34 -6.20
C VAL A 27 -12.07 9.26 -5.56
N PHE A 28 -11.60 8.34 -6.39
CA PHE A 28 -10.68 7.27 -6.05
C PHE A 28 -9.26 7.66 -6.46
N ALA A 29 -8.32 7.66 -5.53
CA ALA A 29 -6.94 7.93 -5.84
C ALA A 29 -6.03 6.74 -5.48
N ILE A 30 -4.94 6.59 -6.19
CA ILE A 30 -3.93 5.59 -5.92
C ILE A 30 -2.63 6.31 -5.56
N ALA A 31 -2.14 6.08 -4.34
CA ALA A 31 -0.83 6.55 -3.91
C ALA A 31 0.23 5.59 -4.45
N ALA A 32 1.11 6.06 -5.34
CA ALA A 32 2.12 5.22 -5.96
C ALA A 32 3.48 5.91 -6.04
N ARG A 33 4.55 5.09 -6.02
CA ARG A 33 5.91 5.55 -6.26
C ARG A 33 6.04 6.05 -7.69
N ARG A 34 6.66 7.22 -7.85
CA ARG A 34 6.99 7.80 -9.14
C ARG A 34 8.46 7.55 -9.47
N PHE A 35 8.73 7.21 -10.72
CA PHE A 35 10.07 7.04 -11.29
C PHE A 35 10.35 8.17 -12.30
N ASN A 36 11.62 8.43 -12.58
CA ASN A 36 12.00 9.50 -13.50
C ASN A 36 11.71 9.16 -14.96
N GLU A 37 12.10 7.96 -15.42
CA GLU A 37 12.00 7.54 -16.82
C GLU A 37 10.61 7.05 -17.22
N ARG A 38 10.02 6.16 -16.40
CA ARG A 38 8.64 5.68 -16.56
C ARG A 38 7.87 6.02 -15.31
N ILE A 39 6.91 6.94 -15.42
CA ILE A 39 6.25 7.58 -14.27
C ILE A 39 5.84 6.58 -13.18
N PHE A 40 5.33 5.40 -13.55
CA PHE A 40 4.94 4.35 -12.59
C PHE A 40 5.57 2.98 -12.89
N GLY A 41 6.56 2.91 -13.79
CA GLY A 41 7.30 1.69 -14.14
C GLY A 41 6.39 0.52 -14.49
N GLU A 42 6.69 -0.65 -13.93
CA GLU A 42 5.94 -1.90 -14.13
C GLU A 42 4.49 -1.83 -13.64
N GLN A 43 4.17 -0.94 -12.71
CA GLN A 43 2.80 -0.78 -12.22
C GLN A 43 1.86 -0.09 -13.21
N THR A 44 2.38 0.49 -14.29
CA THR A 44 1.60 1.33 -15.24
C THR A 44 0.33 0.65 -15.73
N SER A 45 0.41 -0.59 -16.21
CA SER A 45 -0.75 -1.34 -16.74
C SER A 45 -1.79 -1.61 -15.66
N PHE A 46 -1.35 -2.02 -14.48
CA PHE A 46 -2.22 -2.28 -13.33
C PHE A 46 -2.94 -1.01 -12.88
N LEU A 47 -2.22 0.10 -12.69
CA LEU A 47 -2.80 1.38 -12.28
C LEU A 47 -3.80 1.92 -13.29
N ARG A 48 -3.50 1.80 -14.59
CA ARG A 48 -4.44 2.17 -15.67
C ARG A 48 -5.70 1.31 -15.63
N GLY A 49 -5.56 0.01 -15.35
CA GLY A 49 -6.67 -0.92 -15.19
C GLY A 49 -7.59 -0.50 -14.05
N LEU A 50 -7.05 -0.22 -12.87
CA LEU A 50 -7.82 0.22 -11.71
C LEU A 50 -8.57 1.54 -11.97
N ILE A 51 -7.92 2.54 -12.56
CA ILE A 51 -8.59 3.80 -12.91
C ILE A 51 -9.71 3.59 -13.92
N ARG A 52 -9.54 2.67 -14.87
CA ARG A 52 -10.61 2.31 -15.82
C ARG A 52 -11.81 1.68 -15.11
N ILE A 53 -11.55 0.76 -14.18
CA ILE A 53 -12.61 0.13 -13.38
C ILE A 53 -13.32 1.17 -12.52
N ALA A 54 -12.58 2.05 -11.81
CA ALA A 54 -13.17 3.13 -11.02
C ALA A 54 -14.13 3.98 -11.85
N ARG A 55 -13.74 4.35 -13.07
CA ARG A 55 -14.62 5.11 -13.99
C ARG A 55 -15.89 4.36 -14.38
N ARG A 56 -15.80 3.03 -14.61
CA ARG A 56 -16.99 2.19 -14.87
C ARG A 56 -17.95 2.16 -13.68
N CYS A 57 -17.42 2.30 -12.46
CA CYS A 57 -18.19 2.41 -11.23
C CYS A 57 -18.65 3.85 -10.93
N GLY A 58 -18.57 4.76 -11.90
CA GLY A 58 -19.01 6.17 -11.73
C GLY A 58 -18.07 7.02 -10.86
N MET A 59 -16.85 6.56 -10.58
CA MET A 59 -15.86 7.30 -9.81
C MET A 59 -14.85 8.00 -10.73
N ASP A 60 -14.51 9.25 -10.45
CA ASP A 60 -13.30 9.85 -11.03
C ASP A 60 -12.06 9.23 -10.36
N GLY A 61 -10.99 9.05 -11.11
CA GLY A 61 -9.81 8.37 -10.61
C GLY A 61 -8.50 8.95 -11.11
N TYR A 62 -7.48 8.96 -10.22
CA TYR A 62 -6.14 9.40 -10.56
C TYR A 62 -5.07 8.68 -9.71
N VAL A 63 -3.82 8.78 -10.18
CA VAL A 63 -2.64 8.33 -9.44
C VAL A 63 -1.84 9.55 -8.98
N PHE A 64 -1.25 9.50 -7.80
CA PHE A 64 -0.40 10.57 -7.28
C PHE A 64 0.72 10.03 -6.40
N SER A 65 1.73 10.87 -6.15
CA SER A 65 2.71 10.66 -5.10
C SER A 65 2.33 11.50 -3.87
N PRO A 66 2.31 10.93 -2.65
CA PRO A 66 2.05 11.74 -1.44
C PRO A 66 3.05 12.88 -1.23
N LEU A 67 4.24 12.79 -1.84
CA LEU A 67 5.24 13.86 -1.81
C LEU A 67 4.91 15.04 -2.73
N ASP A 68 3.90 14.89 -3.59
CA ASP A 68 3.45 15.92 -4.54
C ASP A 68 2.17 16.64 -4.06
N ILE A 69 1.86 16.61 -2.75
CA ILE A 69 0.71 17.27 -2.14
C ILE A 69 1.01 18.76 -1.89
N ASP A 70 0.11 19.61 -2.37
CA ASP A 70 0.06 21.04 -2.05
C ASP A 70 -0.96 21.22 -0.90
N TRP A 71 -0.47 21.31 0.32
CA TRP A 71 -1.29 21.38 1.52
C TRP A 71 -2.04 22.70 1.64
N GLU A 72 -1.41 23.81 1.25
CA GLU A 72 -2.01 25.15 1.32
C GLU A 72 -3.22 25.28 0.39
N ARG A 73 -3.06 24.80 -0.85
CA ARG A 73 -4.13 24.82 -1.84
C ARG A 73 -5.07 23.62 -1.77
N ARG A 74 -4.81 22.67 -0.88
CA ARG A 74 -5.54 21.39 -0.77
C ARG A 74 -5.66 20.68 -2.12
N ARG A 75 -4.54 20.57 -2.82
CA ARG A 75 -4.44 19.97 -4.16
C ARG A 75 -3.34 18.91 -4.21
N VAL A 76 -3.48 17.99 -5.14
CA VAL A 76 -2.45 17.01 -5.47
C VAL A 76 -2.03 17.17 -6.92
N LYS A 77 -0.74 16.96 -7.18
CA LYS A 77 -0.24 16.74 -8.53
C LYS A 77 -0.59 15.31 -8.93
N ALA A 78 -1.64 15.18 -9.71
CA ALA A 78 -2.24 13.92 -10.11
C ALA A 78 -1.86 13.53 -11.53
N TYR A 79 -1.95 12.23 -11.80
CA TYR A 79 -1.72 11.64 -13.11
C TYR A 79 -2.97 10.86 -13.52
N VAL A 80 -3.52 11.21 -14.68
CA VAL A 80 -4.66 10.51 -15.28
C VAL A 80 -4.22 9.79 -16.56
N PRO A 81 -4.70 8.56 -16.81
CA PRO A 81 -4.31 7.82 -18.01
C PRO A 81 -4.93 8.44 -19.26
N THR A 82 -4.14 8.48 -20.33
CA THR A 82 -4.54 8.88 -21.68
C THR A 82 -4.23 7.73 -22.67
N ALA A 83 -4.63 7.84 -23.92
CA ALA A 83 -4.27 6.86 -24.94
C ALA A 83 -2.75 6.71 -25.09
N ARG A 84 -2.01 7.82 -25.01
CA ARG A 84 -0.56 7.88 -25.22
C ARG A 84 0.29 7.86 -23.94
N GLY A 85 -0.28 7.59 -22.75
CA GLY A 85 0.48 7.57 -21.49
C GLY A 85 -0.25 8.21 -20.33
N TRP A 86 0.40 9.14 -19.63
CA TRP A 86 -0.12 9.82 -18.45
C TRP A 86 -0.15 11.33 -18.67
N LYS A 87 -1.30 11.96 -18.38
CA LYS A 87 -1.44 13.41 -18.33
C LYS A 87 -1.34 13.87 -16.88
N ARG A 88 -0.42 14.80 -16.61
CA ARG A 88 -0.31 15.48 -15.31
C ARG A 88 -1.40 16.54 -15.19
N VAL A 89 -2.12 16.52 -14.08
CA VAL A 89 -3.21 17.45 -13.76
C VAL A 89 -3.14 17.83 -12.28
N ARG A 90 -3.80 18.93 -11.90
CA ARG A 90 -4.05 19.25 -10.49
C ARG A 90 -5.44 18.77 -10.10
N ARG A 91 -5.58 18.08 -8.98
CA ARG A 91 -6.84 17.58 -8.46
C ARG A 91 -7.03 18.00 -7.00
N HIS A 92 -8.27 18.06 -6.54
CA HIS A 92 -8.59 18.14 -5.11
C HIS A 92 -8.19 16.86 -4.39
N PHE A 93 -8.16 16.91 -3.07
CA PHE A 93 -7.98 15.72 -2.26
C PHE A 93 -9.07 14.70 -2.57
N PRO A 94 -8.74 13.39 -2.61
CA PRO A 94 -9.70 12.34 -2.90
C PRO A 94 -10.57 12.04 -1.69
N GLY A 95 -11.63 11.25 -1.88
CA GLY A 95 -12.41 10.66 -0.77
C GLY A 95 -11.75 9.40 -0.24
N VAL A 96 -11.10 8.63 -1.13
CA VAL A 96 -10.45 7.38 -0.78
C VAL A 96 -9.13 7.22 -1.52
N VAL A 97 -8.12 6.67 -0.82
CA VAL A 97 -6.78 6.40 -1.35
C VAL A 97 -6.45 4.92 -1.20
N TYR A 98 -6.06 4.29 -2.29
CA TYR A 98 -5.42 2.99 -2.30
C TYR A 98 -3.91 3.15 -2.15
N ASP A 99 -3.35 2.67 -1.03
CA ASP A 99 -1.91 2.70 -0.83
C ASP A 99 -1.21 1.61 -1.65
N ARG A 100 -0.39 2.05 -2.61
CA ARG A 100 0.47 1.21 -3.45
C ARG A 100 1.93 1.65 -3.38
N LEU A 101 2.30 2.25 -2.25
CA LEU A 101 3.65 2.73 -1.97
C LEU A 101 4.53 1.57 -1.53
N TRP A 102 5.37 1.11 -2.42
CA TRP A 102 6.34 0.08 -2.12
C TRP A 102 7.66 0.29 -2.88
N GLY A 103 8.75 -0.29 -2.35
CA GLY A 103 10.08 -0.12 -2.91
C GLY A 103 10.63 1.30 -2.80
N LEU A 104 10.17 2.07 -1.81
CA LEU A 104 10.71 3.38 -1.46
C LEU A 104 11.89 3.22 -0.48
N ALA A 105 12.86 4.13 -0.57
CA ALA A 105 13.86 4.28 0.48
C ALA A 105 13.20 4.66 1.81
N PRO A 106 13.76 4.26 2.99
CA PRO A 106 13.10 4.41 4.29
C PRO A 106 12.58 5.83 4.58
N LEU A 107 13.39 6.85 4.37
CA LEU A 107 12.99 8.25 4.57
C LEU A 107 11.82 8.69 3.68
N LYS A 108 11.85 8.30 2.40
CA LYS A 108 10.74 8.61 1.48
C LYS A 108 9.47 7.83 1.84
N ALA A 109 9.62 6.58 2.27
CA ALA A 109 8.51 5.77 2.74
C ALA A 109 7.84 6.40 3.96
N GLU A 110 8.62 6.87 4.94
CA GLU A 110 8.08 7.53 6.12
C GLU A 110 7.40 8.86 5.77
N ALA A 111 8.00 9.69 4.95
CA ALA A 111 7.38 10.94 4.49
C ALA A 111 6.04 10.69 3.76
N CYS A 112 5.97 9.66 2.92
CA CYS A 112 4.73 9.27 2.26
C CYS A 112 3.67 8.79 3.26
N ARG A 113 4.05 7.95 4.24
CA ARG A 113 3.12 7.48 5.28
C ARG A 113 2.61 8.63 6.15
N ALA A 114 3.50 9.55 6.55
CA ALA A 114 3.11 10.75 7.28
C ALA A 114 2.10 11.60 6.50
N ALA A 115 2.33 11.78 5.19
CA ALA A 115 1.39 12.51 4.34
C ALA A 115 0.03 11.81 4.21
N LEU A 116 -0.01 10.48 4.11
CA LEU A 116 -1.27 9.72 4.08
C LEU A 116 -2.00 9.82 5.42
N ARG A 117 -1.32 9.64 6.56
CA ARG A 117 -1.91 9.83 7.90
C ARG A 117 -2.49 11.24 8.07
N ARG A 118 -1.79 12.25 7.56
CA ARG A 118 -2.29 13.64 7.58
C ARG A 118 -3.55 13.81 6.76
N LEU A 119 -3.63 13.20 5.57
CA LEU A 119 -4.87 13.20 4.76
C LEU A 119 -6.05 12.57 5.50
N GLU A 120 -5.82 11.49 6.25
CA GLU A 120 -6.86 10.86 7.07
C GLU A 120 -7.28 11.75 8.24
N ALA A 121 -6.32 12.19 9.05
CA ALA A 121 -6.59 12.90 10.30
C ALA A 121 -7.19 14.30 10.09
N GLU A 122 -6.66 15.08 9.13
CA GLU A 122 -7.06 16.48 8.93
C GLU A 122 -8.15 16.66 7.87
N PHE A 123 -8.28 15.72 6.93
CA PHE A 123 -9.15 15.90 5.76
C PHE A 123 -10.19 14.79 5.57
N GLY A 124 -10.24 13.79 6.47
CA GLY A 124 -11.21 12.72 6.44
C GLY A 124 -11.10 11.80 5.21
N VAL A 125 -9.95 11.77 4.56
CA VAL A 125 -9.66 10.84 3.46
C VAL A 125 -9.53 9.43 4.00
N ARG A 126 -10.16 8.45 3.39
CA ARG A 126 -9.99 7.05 3.78
C ARG A 126 -8.79 6.45 3.04
N VAL A 127 -7.81 5.95 3.78
CA VAL A 127 -6.66 5.23 3.20
C VAL A 127 -6.82 3.75 3.48
N PHE A 128 -6.66 2.91 2.47
CA PHE A 128 -6.69 1.45 2.63
C PHE A 128 -5.47 0.78 2.00
N ASN A 129 -5.24 -0.48 2.37
CA ASN A 129 -4.08 -1.28 2.04
C ASN A 129 -2.78 -0.72 2.65
N PRO A 130 -2.78 -0.39 3.95
CA PRO A 130 -1.58 0.11 4.61
C PRO A 130 -0.46 -0.96 4.60
N ASP A 131 0.76 -0.52 4.91
CA ASP A 131 1.87 -1.46 5.16
C ASP A 131 1.61 -2.20 6.48
N PHE A 132 1.34 -3.51 6.38
CA PHE A 132 1.11 -4.38 7.55
C PHE A 132 2.41 -4.78 8.27
N GLY A 133 3.55 -4.27 7.84
CA GLY A 133 4.84 -4.63 8.38
C GLY A 133 5.49 -5.83 7.68
N ASP A 134 6.35 -6.53 8.40
CA ASP A 134 7.00 -7.72 7.90
C ASP A 134 6.19 -9.00 8.19
N LYS A 135 6.68 -10.13 7.71
CA LYS A 135 5.98 -11.42 7.83
C LYS A 135 5.78 -11.87 9.28
N LEU A 136 6.72 -11.55 10.18
CA LEU A 136 6.59 -11.89 11.59
C LEU A 136 5.54 -11.02 12.27
N ALA A 137 5.49 -9.72 11.97
CA ALA A 137 4.46 -8.83 12.47
C ALA A 137 3.06 -9.25 12.01
N VAL A 138 2.92 -9.63 10.73
CA VAL A 138 1.65 -10.15 10.20
C VAL A 138 1.26 -11.46 10.89
N TYR A 139 2.20 -12.38 11.05
CA TYR A 139 1.96 -13.64 11.77
C TYR A 139 1.52 -13.38 13.21
N ALA A 140 2.24 -12.54 13.95
CA ALA A 140 1.91 -12.19 15.33
C ALA A 140 0.55 -11.49 15.45
N HIS A 141 0.10 -10.79 14.43
CA HIS A 141 -1.23 -10.19 14.41
C HIS A 141 -2.31 -11.23 14.16
N LEU A 142 -2.15 -12.08 13.14
CA LEU A 142 -3.13 -13.11 12.77
C LEU A 142 -3.24 -14.20 13.83
N SER A 143 -2.15 -14.58 14.49
CA SER A 143 -2.13 -15.62 15.55
C SER A 143 -2.88 -15.24 16.82
N ARG A 144 -3.28 -13.97 16.98
CA ARG A 144 -4.15 -13.53 18.09
C ARG A 144 -5.62 -13.82 17.86
N ASP A 145 -6.00 -14.07 16.63
CA ASP A 145 -7.37 -14.41 16.26
C ASP A 145 -7.56 -15.94 16.45
N PRO A 146 -8.48 -16.37 17.33
CA PRO A 146 -8.67 -17.77 17.65
C PRO A 146 -9.18 -18.60 16.45
N ASP A 147 -9.87 -17.98 15.51
CA ASP A 147 -10.39 -18.66 14.31
C ASP A 147 -9.29 -18.82 13.25
N LEU A 148 -8.31 -17.91 13.22
CA LEU A 148 -7.22 -17.96 12.24
C LEU A 148 -6.00 -18.75 12.74
N ALA A 149 -5.69 -18.68 14.03
CA ALA A 149 -4.50 -19.28 14.61
C ALA A 149 -4.31 -20.77 14.24
N PRO A 150 -5.35 -21.65 14.26
CA PRO A 150 -5.19 -23.07 13.89
C PRO A 150 -4.82 -23.30 12.43
N HIS A 151 -5.04 -22.32 11.56
CA HIS A 151 -4.77 -22.40 10.13
C HIS A 151 -3.40 -21.80 9.74
N LEU A 152 -2.67 -21.23 10.69
CA LEU A 152 -1.36 -20.65 10.43
C LEU A 152 -0.26 -21.71 10.61
N PRO A 153 0.69 -21.80 9.65
CA PRO A 153 1.86 -22.64 9.87
C PRO A 153 2.71 -22.07 11.01
N GLU A 154 3.27 -22.92 11.85
CA GLU A 154 4.17 -22.46 12.91
C GLU A 154 5.31 -21.64 12.32
N THR A 155 5.52 -20.46 12.86
CA THR A 155 6.46 -19.47 12.32
C THR A 155 7.29 -18.87 13.45
N LEU A 156 8.61 -18.94 13.31
CA LEU A 156 9.57 -18.46 14.29
C LEU A 156 10.57 -17.50 13.62
N PRO A 157 11.22 -16.61 14.38
CA PRO A 157 12.43 -15.95 13.93
C PRO A 157 13.47 -16.98 13.53
N ALA A 158 14.16 -16.77 12.39
CA ALA A 158 15.14 -17.73 11.89
C ALA A 158 16.37 -17.79 12.80
N SER A 159 16.65 -18.96 13.35
CA SER A 159 17.86 -19.33 14.07
C SER A 159 18.18 -20.80 13.79
N ALA A 160 19.37 -21.25 14.13
CA ALA A 160 19.75 -22.66 13.98
C ALA A 160 18.79 -23.57 14.78
N GLU A 161 18.50 -23.20 16.03
CA GLU A 161 17.62 -23.93 16.93
C GLU A 161 16.17 -24.00 16.39
N ALA A 162 15.68 -22.91 15.82
CA ALA A 162 14.35 -22.87 15.23
C ALA A 162 14.25 -23.77 14.00
N ILE A 163 15.29 -23.80 13.17
CA ILE A 163 15.37 -24.66 11.97
C ILE A 163 15.40 -26.13 12.39
N GLU A 164 16.24 -26.49 13.34
CA GLU A 164 16.33 -27.87 13.87
C GLU A 164 15.00 -28.29 14.49
N ARG A 165 14.39 -27.47 15.33
CA ARG A 165 13.12 -27.77 15.99
C ARG A 165 12.00 -27.98 14.98
N LEU A 166 11.81 -27.05 14.03
CA LEU A 166 10.77 -27.18 13.03
C LEU A 166 11.04 -28.30 12.03
N GLY A 167 12.31 -28.52 11.69
CA GLY A 167 12.71 -29.65 10.85
C GLY A 167 12.40 -31.00 11.45
N SER A 168 12.72 -31.18 12.73
CA SER A 168 12.39 -32.41 13.45
C SER A 168 10.88 -32.66 13.58
N ALA A 169 10.09 -31.55 13.69
CA ALA A 169 8.64 -31.67 13.79
C ALA A 169 7.95 -31.90 12.43
N TYR A 170 8.45 -31.29 11.36
CA TYR A 170 7.73 -31.21 10.07
C TYR A 170 8.53 -31.80 8.89
N GLY A 171 9.78 -32.16 9.06
CA GLY A 171 10.64 -32.66 7.98
C GLY A 171 11.10 -31.62 6.97
N THR A 172 10.32 -30.55 6.77
CA THR A 172 10.60 -29.48 5.81
C THR A 172 10.32 -28.11 6.43
N VAL A 173 11.25 -27.17 6.26
CA VAL A 173 11.11 -25.79 6.70
C VAL A 173 11.31 -24.82 5.55
N PHE A 174 10.61 -23.68 5.60
CA PHE A 174 10.76 -22.60 4.65
C PHE A 174 11.34 -21.37 5.34
N ILE A 175 12.57 -21.03 5.02
CA ILE A 175 13.25 -19.84 5.51
C ILE A 175 12.93 -18.69 4.55
N LYS A 176 12.30 -17.63 5.06
CA LYS A 176 11.81 -16.53 4.25
C LYS A 176 12.39 -15.21 4.75
N PRO A 177 12.84 -14.29 3.88
CA PRO A 177 13.19 -12.95 4.33
C PRO A 177 12.00 -12.29 5.04
N ALA A 178 12.22 -11.64 6.18
CA ALA A 178 11.17 -10.96 6.93
C ALA A 178 10.44 -9.94 6.03
N ARG A 179 11.18 -9.18 5.23
CA ARG A 179 10.66 -8.28 4.20
C ARG A 179 10.98 -8.84 2.81
N GLY A 180 10.00 -8.84 1.94
CA GLY A 180 10.13 -9.38 0.58
C GLY A 180 8.82 -9.91 0.04
N ARG A 181 8.77 -10.15 -1.27
CA ARG A 181 7.58 -10.56 -2.02
C ARG A 181 7.95 -11.41 -3.23
N GLN A 182 6.94 -11.96 -3.89
CA GLN A 182 7.09 -12.73 -5.13
C GLN A 182 8.00 -13.97 -4.97
N GLY A 183 8.08 -14.55 -3.78
CA GLY A 183 8.90 -15.74 -3.54
C GLY A 183 10.42 -15.50 -3.52
N LYS A 184 10.88 -14.26 -3.71
CA LYS A 184 12.32 -13.96 -3.78
C LYS A 184 13.01 -14.20 -2.44
N GLY A 185 14.12 -14.93 -2.48
CA GLY A 185 14.96 -15.21 -1.31
C GLY A 185 14.41 -16.28 -0.35
N ILE A 186 13.41 -17.04 -0.76
CA ILE A 186 12.93 -18.19 0.03
C ILE A 186 13.89 -19.37 -0.14
N VAL A 187 14.23 -20.00 0.97
CA VAL A 187 14.98 -21.25 0.99
C VAL A 187 14.07 -22.33 1.54
N ARG A 188 13.91 -23.43 0.83
CA ARG A 188 13.31 -24.67 1.32
C ARG A 188 14.43 -25.55 1.84
N ALA A 189 14.35 -25.98 3.07
CA ALA A 189 15.28 -26.91 3.69
C ALA A 189 14.55 -28.16 4.14
N GLU A 190 15.07 -29.33 3.78
CA GLU A 190 14.55 -30.66 4.15
C GLU A 190 15.55 -31.36 5.05
N GLN A 191 15.07 -31.89 6.13
CA GLN A 191 15.86 -32.77 6.99
C GLN A 191 15.96 -34.17 6.33
N THR A 192 17.15 -34.69 6.20
CA THR A 192 17.44 -36.03 5.66
C THR A 192 18.19 -36.85 6.69
N GLY A 193 18.29 -38.17 6.49
CA GLY A 193 19.04 -39.03 7.41
C GLY A 193 20.53 -38.67 7.52
N SER A 194 21.09 -37.89 6.58
CA SER A 194 22.51 -37.49 6.55
C SER A 194 22.72 -35.98 6.84
N GLY A 195 21.67 -35.25 7.21
CA GLY A 195 21.74 -33.80 7.47
C GLY A 195 20.66 -33.02 6.76
N TRP A 196 21.00 -31.84 6.26
CA TRP A 196 20.06 -30.91 5.62
C TRP A 196 20.30 -30.81 4.12
N LYS A 197 19.22 -30.87 3.34
CA LYS A 197 19.20 -30.48 1.92
C LYS A 197 18.47 -29.16 1.76
N ALA A 198 19.16 -28.15 1.26
CA ALA A 198 18.59 -26.81 1.06
C ALA A 198 18.52 -26.45 -0.43
N ALA A 199 17.42 -25.82 -0.84
CA ALA A 199 17.23 -25.34 -2.19
C ALA A 199 16.61 -23.94 -2.16
N LYS A 200 17.15 -23.01 -2.94
CA LYS A 200 16.63 -21.67 -3.09
C LYS A 200 15.52 -21.66 -4.15
N THR A 201 14.40 -20.99 -3.87
CA THR A 201 13.37 -20.79 -4.89
C THR A 201 13.88 -19.82 -5.98
N THR A 202 13.67 -20.20 -7.24
CA THR A 202 13.98 -19.35 -8.40
C THR A 202 12.91 -18.28 -8.57
N GLU A 203 13.17 -17.26 -9.41
CA GLU A 203 12.19 -16.19 -9.71
C GLU A 203 10.90 -16.70 -10.35
N SER A 204 10.91 -17.89 -10.96
CA SER A 204 9.74 -18.58 -11.52
C SER A 204 8.92 -19.38 -10.51
N GLY A 205 9.31 -19.39 -9.22
CA GLY A 205 8.64 -20.19 -8.18
C GLY A 205 8.98 -21.67 -8.19
N SER A 206 9.81 -22.15 -9.14
CA SER A 206 10.33 -23.49 -9.16
C SER A 206 11.53 -23.63 -8.21
N VAL A 207 11.68 -24.80 -7.58
CA VAL A 207 12.84 -25.12 -6.75
C VAL A 207 14.01 -25.43 -7.69
N ALA A 208 15.12 -24.69 -7.58
CA ALA A 208 16.33 -25.04 -8.29
C ALA A 208 16.82 -26.40 -7.79
N LYS A 209 17.02 -27.35 -8.71
CA LYS A 209 17.71 -28.61 -8.38
C LYS A 209 19.17 -28.26 -8.11
N GLY A 210 19.60 -28.40 -6.86
CA GLY A 210 20.99 -28.37 -6.44
C GLY A 210 21.56 -29.76 -6.42
#